data_2982b632b6f9817a607c2446bc7140b7
#
_entry.id   2982b632b6f9817a607c2446bc7140b7
#
_cell.length_a   1.000
_cell.length_b   1.000
_cell.length_c   1.000
_cell.angle_alpha   90.00
_cell.angle_beta   90.00
_cell.angle_gamma   90.00
#
_symmetry.space_group_name_H-M   'P 1'
#
loop_
_entity.id
_entity.type
_entity.pdbx_description
1 polymer ?
#
loop_
_entity_poly.entity_id
_entity_poly.type
_entity_poly.pdbx_seq_one_letter_code
_entity_poly.pdbx_strand_id
1 'polypeptide(L)'
;MIAVQQVVRAFGLALVASMHPRMLWLSLRPFLIISVFWGCLIWLMWTPTLAILSAFLTNSIFTSWIQDGLLWAGFDNARAWIAPFFFVMLAIPLITISLLVFIAFTTVPAIVKSLCKQPLYRNLQSKRGASLIGSLLYTFWSAFICLVLVMLTLPVWWIPPLFAILPPLFWGWLTMRLMSYDVLAGHASSEERDTLIKQYRWSLLVMGVACGMLGAVPTFFWATSALALVLFPIVSFVALWIYSLIFVFAGLWFAHFLLEALQNLREDELNKSLVVETRVIDSGER
;
A
#
# COMPACT_ATOMS: atom_id res chain seq x y z
N MET A 1 1.16 7.79 -27.01
CA MET A 1 0.78 6.40 -27.33
C MET A 1 1.73 5.36 -26.71
N ILE A 2 3.05 5.58 -26.74
CA ILE A 2 4.06 4.63 -26.19
C ILE A 2 3.85 4.34 -24.69
N ALA A 3 3.60 5.38 -23.87
CA ALA A 3 3.41 5.21 -22.42
C ALA A 3 2.18 4.36 -22.05
N VAL A 4 1.08 4.45 -22.80
CA VAL A 4 -0.13 3.64 -22.55
C VAL A 4 0.14 2.18 -22.85
N GLN A 5 0.84 1.89 -23.95
CA GLN A 5 1.19 0.51 -24.31
C GLN A 5 2.13 -0.12 -23.28
N GLN A 6 3.09 0.66 -22.75
CA GLN A 6 3.97 0.20 -21.67
C GLN A 6 3.18 -0.09 -20.37
N VAL A 7 2.23 0.76 -20.00
CA VAL A 7 1.35 0.55 -18.83
C VAL A 7 0.55 -0.75 -18.96
N VAL A 8 -0.07 -0.98 -20.13
CA VAL A 8 -0.87 -2.19 -20.39
C VAL A 8 0.01 -3.44 -20.42
N ARG A 9 1.19 -3.37 -21.04
CA ARG A 9 2.16 -4.47 -21.04
C ARG A 9 2.62 -4.80 -19.62
N ALA A 10 3.00 -3.80 -18.84
CA ALA A 10 3.39 -3.96 -17.45
C ALA A 10 2.26 -4.55 -16.59
N PHE A 11 0.99 -4.17 -16.84
CA PHE A 11 -0.19 -4.75 -16.21
C PHE A 11 -0.29 -6.25 -16.50
N GLY A 12 -0.20 -6.65 -17.76
CA GLY A 12 -0.26 -8.06 -18.16
C GLY A 12 0.85 -8.89 -17.53
N LEU A 13 2.09 -8.38 -17.52
CA LEU A 13 3.22 -9.03 -16.86
C LEU A 13 3.02 -9.14 -15.34
N ALA A 14 2.50 -8.11 -14.70
CA ALA A 14 2.21 -8.12 -13.27
C ALA A 14 1.10 -9.12 -12.92
N LEU A 15 0.06 -9.21 -13.75
CA LEU A 15 -1.04 -10.17 -13.55
C LEU A 15 -0.54 -11.62 -13.62
N VAL A 16 0.24 -11.95 -14.64
CA VAL A 16 0.83 -13.30 -14.79
C VAL A 16 1.81 -13.58 -13.64
N ALA A 17 2.67 -12.61 -13.30
CA ALA A 17 3.63 -12.76 -12.22
C ALA A 17 2.95 -12.91 -10.85
N SER A 18 1.84 -12.20 -10.59
CA SER A 18 1.11 -12.28 -9.31
C SER A 18 0.49 -13.66 -9.07
N MET A 19 0.11 -14.38 -10.13
CA MET A 19 -0.43 -15.75 -10.06
C MET A 19 0.65 -16.82 -9.84
N HIS A 20 1.92 -16.45 -9.93
CA HIS A 20 2.99 -17.40 -9.71
C HIS A 20 3.05 -17.84 -8.22
N PRO A 21 3.20 -19.14 -7.89
CA PRO A 21 3.18 -19.64 -6.51
C PRO A 21 4.14 -18.92 -5.56
N ARG A 22 5.30 -18.46 -6.06
CA ARG A 22 6.26 -17.68 -5.26
C ARG A 22 5.70 -16.33 -4.83
N MET A 23 4.92 -15.67 -5.67
CA MET A 23 4.32 -14.36 -5.37
C MET A 23 3.09 -14.51 -4.46
N LEU A 24 2.30 -15.57 -4.64
CA LEU A 24 1.24 -15.95 -3.71
C LEU A 24 1.81 -16.24 -2.32
N TRP A 25 2.90 -16.97 -2.22
CA TRP A 25 3.60 -17.20 -0.96
C TRP A 25 4.17 -15.90 -0.36
N LEU A 26 4.69 -15.02 -1.20
CA LEU A 26 5.17 -13.70 -0.77
C LEU A 26 4.06 -12.82 -0.20
N SER A 27 2.82 -12.92 -0.72
CA SER A 27 1.66 -12.22 -0.17
C SER A 27 1.15 -12.84 1.14
N LEU A 28 1.23 -14.16 1.26
CA LEU A 28 0.73 -14.88 2.43
C LEU A 28 1.68 -14.79 3.63
N ARG A 29 2.98 -14.81 3.38
CA ARG A 29 4.01 -14.84 4.43
C ARG A 29 3.93 -13.67 5.42
N PRO A 30 3.91 -12.38 5.00
CA PRO A 30 3.80 -11.26 5.92
C PRO A 30 2.49 -11.28 6.68
N PHE A 31 1.41 -11.71 6.03
CA PHE A 31 0.11 -11.87 6.65
C PHE A 31 0.14 -12.92 7.77
N LEU A 32 0.70 -14.10 7.53
CA LEU A 32 0.82 -15.14 8.56
C LEU A 32 1.68 -14.68 9.74
N ILE A 33 2.80 -14.01 9.48
CA ILE A 33 3.70 -13.51 10.54
C ILE A 33 2.94 -12.51 11.43
N ILE A 34 2.26 -11.54 10.85
CA ILE A 34 1.50 -10.54 11.59
C ILE A 34 0.30 -11.16 12.31
N SER A 35 -0.39 -12.12 11.69
CA SER A 35 -1.52 -12.81 12.33
C SER A 35 -1.07 -13.62 13.55
N VAL A 36 0.06 -14.32 13.46
CA VAL A 36 0.62 -15.05 14.61
C VAL A 36 1.07 -14.08 15.70
N PHE A 37 1.77 -13.00 15.32
CA PHE A 37 2.22 -11.98 16.27
C PHE A 37 1.04 -11.37 17.03
N TRP A 38 0.01 -10.89 16.34
CA TRP A 38 -1.18 -10.30 16.97
C TRP A 38 -2.01 -11.33 17.70
N GLY A 39 -2.11 -12.57 17.20
CA GLY A 39 -2.78 -13.66 17.90
C GLY A 39 -2.14 -13.95 19.26
N CYS A 40 -0.81 -14.06 19.31
CA CYS A 40 -0.07 -14.22 20.57
C CYS A 40 -0.21 -12.99 21.48
N LEU A 41 -0.13 -11.77 20.91
CA LEU A 41 -0.26 -10.54 21.67
C LEU A 41 -1.66 -10.40 22.28
N ILE A 42 -2.70 -10.62 21.50
CA ILE A 42 -4.09 -10.59 21.97
C ILE A 42 -4.30 -11.65 23.05
N TRP A 43 -3.84 -12.88 22.82
CA TRP A 43 -3.97 -13.97 23.80
C TRP A 43 -3.30 -13.62 25.14
N LEU A 44 -2.08 -13.06 25.10
CA LEU A 44 -1.32 -12.68 26.29
C LEU A 44 -1.91 -11.45 27.00
N MET A 45 -2.36 -10.45 26.22
CA MET A 45 -2.84 -9.16 26.73
C MET A 45 -4.36 -9.13 26.97
N TRP A 46 -5.09 -10.20 26.68
CA TRP A 46 -6.55 -10.23 26.77
C TRP A 46 -7.06 -9.84 28.17
N THR A 47 -6.64 -10.57 29.19
CA THR A 47 -7.08 -10.33 30.57
C THR A 47 -6.63 -8.98 31.14
N PRO A 48 -5.35 -8.57 31.06
CA PRO A 48 -4.94 -7.29 31.60
C PRO A 48 -5.56 -6.10 30.86
N THR A 49 -5.68 -6.17 29.52
CA THR A 49 -6.29 -5.08 28.75
C THR A 49 -7.76 -4.92 29.03
N LEU A 50 -8.51 -6.04 29.15
CA LEU A 50 -9.91 -5.99 29.51
C LEU A 50 -10.11 -5.43 30.94
N ALA A 51 -9.24 -5.76 31.89
CA ALA A 51 -9.31 -5.22 33.24
C ALA A 51 -9.10 -3.69 33.25
N ILE A 52 -8.08 -3.21 32.55
CA ILE A 52 -7.81 -1.75 32.41
C ILE A 52 -8.97 -1.05 31.70
N LEU A 53 -9.44 -1.63 30.59
CA LEU A 53 -10.49 -1.04 29.77
C LEU A 53 -11.83 -1.01 30.52
N SER A 54 -12.17 -2.07 31.25
CA SER A 54 -13.38 -2.10 32.07
C SER A 54 -13.33 -1.09 33.20
N ALA A 55 -12.17 -0.93 33.88
CA ALA A 55 -11.97 0.08 34.91
C ALA A 55 -12.12 1.52 34.35
N PHE A 56 -11.56 1.78 33.20
CA PHE A 56 -11.70 3.07 32.50
C PHE A 56 -13.13 3.35 32.08
N LEU A 57 -13.80 2.36 31.51
CA LEU A 57 -15.17 2.48 31.04
C LEU A 57 -16.18 2.63 32.18
N THR A 58 -15.98 1.98 33.35
CA THR A 58 -16.89 2.05 34.49
C THR A 58 -17.04 3.47 35.05
N ASN A 59 -16.01 4.30 34.91
CA ASN A 59 -16.00 5.67 35.38
C ASN A 59 -16.37 6.72 34.30
N SER A 60 -16.77 6.29 33.12
CA SER A 60 -17.02 7.15 31.98
C SER A 60 -18.52 7.40 31.79
N ILE A 61 -18.92 8.66 31.67
CA ILE A 61 -20.30 9.07 31.35
C ILE A 61 -20.78 8.45 30.03
N PHE A 62 -19.86 8.20 29.10
CA PHE A 62 -20.15 7.60 27.81
C PHE A 62 -20.67 6.16 27.93
N THR A 63 -20.17 5.44 28.92
CA THR A 63 -20.55 4.02 29.16
C THR A 63 -21.96 3.91 29.72
N SER A 64 -22.41 4.85 30.56
CA SER A 64 -23.79 4.83 31.06
C SER A 64 -24.80 5.00 29.92
N TRP A 65 -24.57 5.92 29.02
CA TRP A 65 -25.43 6.12 27.85
C TRP A 65 -25.52 4.89 26.94
N ILE A 66 -24.40 4.23 26.68
CA ILE A 66 -24.37 2.99 25.87
C ILE A 66 -25.09 1.85 26.62
N GLN A 67 -24.89 1.74 27.93
CA GLN A 67 -25.56 0.73 28.74
C GLN A 67 -27.07 0.92 28.76
N ASP A 68 -27.53 2.14 28.99
CA ASP A 68 -28.95 2.45 29.01
C ASP A 68 -29.60 2.18 27.65
N GLY A 69 -28.92 2.51 26.54
CA GLY A 69 -29.38 2.19 25.19
C GLY A 69 -29.44 0.69 24.90
N LEU A 70 -28.45 -0.09 25.37
CA LEU A 70 -28.41 -1.54 25.17
C LEU A 70 -29.40 -2.28 26.07
N LEU A 71 -29.61 -1.83 27.31
CA LEU A 71 -30.65 -2.33 28.20
C LEU A 71 -32.04 -2.08 27.62
N TRP A 72 -32.27 -0.88 27.06
CA TRP A 72 -33.51 -0.56 26.34
C TRP A 72 -33.76 -1.48 25.14
N ALA A 73 -32.66 -1.91 24.44
CA ALA A 73 -32.71 -2.85 23.33
C ALA A 73 -32.83 -4.33 23.76
N GLY A 74 -32.92 -4.63 25.09
CA GLY A 74 -33.11 -5.98 25.62
C GLY A 74 -31.84 -6.79 25.86
N PHE A 75 -30.67 -6.13 25.92
CA PHE A 75 -29.38 -6.77 26.19
C PHE A 75 -29.02 -6.69 27.70
N ASP A 76 -29.52 -7.62 28.51
CA ASP A 76 -29.33 -7.63 29.98
C ASP A 76 -27.86 -7.70 30.44
N ASN A 77 -26.98 -8.29 29.64
CA ASN A 77 -25.54 -8.45 29.93
C ASN A 77 -24.64 -7.48 29.14
N ALA A 78 -25.15 -6.31 28.75
CA ALA A 78 -24.43 -5.34 27.93
C ALA A 78 -23.03 -4.99 28.50
N ARG A 79 -22.88 -4.88 29.82
CA ARG A 79 -21.60 -4.59 30.49
C ARG A 79 -20.50 -5.58 30.15
N ALA A 80 -20.81 -6.87 30.03
CA ALA A 80 -19.82 -7.91 29.74
C ALA A 80 -19.24 -7.78 28.31
N TRP A 81 -19.99 -7.21 27.37
CA TRP A 81 -19.61 -7.10 25.96
C TRP A 81 -18.97 -5.77 25.60
N ILE A 82 -19.17 -4.70 26.38
CA ILE A 82 -18.66 -3.36 26.06
C ILE A 82 -17.12 -3.33 26.01
N ALA A 83 -16.45 -3.84 27.04
CA ALA A 83 -14.98 -3.82 27.08
C ALA A 83 -14.33 -4.70 25.98
N PRO A 84 -14.77 -5.95 25.71
CA PRO A 84 -14.29 -6.74 24.58
C PRO A 84 -14.56 -6.05 23.21
N PHE A 85 -15.72 -5.42 23.04
CA PHE A 85 -16.06 -4.72 21.81
C PHE A 85 -15.10 -3.55 21.55
N PHE A 86 -14.85 -2.69 22.55
CA PHE A 86 -13.91 -1.58 22.43
C PHE A 86 -12.48 -2.07 22.21
N PHE A 87 -12.08 -3.17 22.87
CA PHE A 87 -10.78 -3.79 22.65
C PHE A 87 -10.59 -4.22 21.19
N VAL A 88 -11.56 -4.94 20.63
CA VAL A 88 -11.52 -5.39 19.24
C VAL A 88 -11.55 -4.20 18.29
N MET A 89 -12.39 -3.19 18.55
CA MET A 89 -12.48 -1.98 17.73
C MET A 89 -11.16 -1.20 17.69
N LEU A 90 -10.41 -1.18 18.79
CA LEU A 90 -9.09 -0.54 18.86
C LEU A 90 -8.00 -1.42 18.23
N ALA A 91 -8.10 -2.75 18.37
CA ALA A 91 -7.11 -3.68 17.85
C ALA A 91 -7.12 -3.75 16.30
N ILE A 92 -8.31 -3.69 15.67
CA ILE A 92 -8.45 -3.79 14.20
C ILE A 92 -7.59 -2.78 13.45
N PRO A 93 -7.66 -1.45 13.71
CA PRO A 93 -6.82 -0.49 13.01
C PRO A 93 -5.31 -0.69 13.30
N LEU A 94 -4.94 -1.10 14.51
CA LEU A 94 -3.55 -1.37 14.85
C LEU A 94 -3.01 -2.58 14.09
N ILE A 95 -3.80 -3.67 13.99
CA ILE A 95 -3.47 -4.86 13.18
C ILE A 95 -3.31 -4.46 11.72
N THR A 96 -4.26 -3.69 11.19
CA THR A 96 -4.26 -3.28 9.77
C THR A 96 -3.05 -2.40 9.46
N ILE A 97 -2.77 -1.40 10.28
CA ILE A 97 -1.61 -0.51 10.08
C ILE A 97 -0.31 -1.30 10.17
N SER A 98 -0.15 -2.17 11.19
CA SER A 98 1.06 -2.98 11.34
C SER A 98 1.25 -3.95 10.17
N LEU A 99 0.17 -4.54 9.66
CA LEU A 99 0.20 -5.40 8.47
C LEU A 99 0.66 -4.61 7.24
N LEU A 100 0.05 -3.46 6.96
CA LEU A 100 0.40 -2.63 5.81
C LEU A 100 1.85 -2.15 5.86
N VAL A 101 2.31 -1.71 7.03
CA VAL A 101 3.70 -1.31 7.26
C VAL A 101 4.64 -2.49 7.02
N PHE A 102 4.35 -3.65 7.58
CA PHE A 102 5.18 -4.84 7.42
C PHE A 102 5.23 -5.32 5.96
N ILE A 103 4.10 -5.30 5.24
CA ILE A 103 4.03 -5.62 3.81
C ILE A 103 4.89 -4.63 3.01
N ALA A 104 4.76 -3.33 3.25
CA ALA A 104 5.53 -2.31 2.54
C ALA A 104 7.05 -2.54 2.70
N PHE A 105 7.52 -2.79 3.92
CA PHE A 105 8.95 -3.01 4.19
C PHE A 105 9.50 -4.33 3.65
N THR A 106 8.69 -5.38 3.59
CA THR A 106 9.19 -6.71 3.23
C THR A 106 8.88 -7.09 1.79
N THR A 107 7.71 -6.70 1.28
CA THR A 107 7.19 -7.20 0.01
C THR A 107 7.76 -6.46 -1.18
N VAL A 108 7.76 -5.13 -1.18
CA VAL A 108 8.25 -4.35 -2.34
C VAL A 108 9.74 -4.62 -2.62
N PRO A 109 10.65 -4.59 -1.63
CA PRO A 109 12.04 -4.95 -1.88
C PRO A 109 12.23 -6.39 -2.37
N ALA A 110 11.42 -7.34 -1.87
CA ALA A 110 11.47 -8.74 -2.30
C ALA A 110 10.99 -8.90 -3.75
N ILE A 111 9.94 -8.18 -4.16
CA ILE A 111 9.46 -8.13 -5.55
C ILE A 111 10.56 -7.62 -6.47
N VAL A 112 11.12 -6.45 -6.18
CA VAL A 112 12.17 -5.83 -7.00
C VAL A 112 13.39 -6.74 -7.11
N LYS A 113 13.84 -7.32 -5.99
CA LYS A 113 14.94 -8.30 -5.97
C LYS A 113 14.65 -9.54 -6.80
N SER A 114 13.40 -9.99 -6.82
CA SER A 114 12.98 -11.14 -7.64
C SER A 114 12.98 -10.81 -9.12
N LEU A 115 12.51 -9.62 -9.50
CA LEU A 115 12.47 -9.14 -10.88
C LEU A 115 13.87 -8.89 -11.45
N CYS A 116 14.77 -8.30 -10.67
CA CYS A 116 16.16 -8.05 -11.09
C CYS A 116 16.99 -9.32 -11.29
N LYS A 117 16.49 -10.50 -10.86
CA LYS A 117 17.08 -11.80 -11.20
C LYS A 117 16.66 -12.30 -12.58
N GLN A 118 15.60 -11.73 -13.16
CA GLN A 118 15.14 -12.12 -14.50
C GLN A 118 16.09 -11.56 -15.56
N PRO A 119 16.26 -12.24 -16.71
CA PRO A 119 17.15 -11.79 -17.78
C PRO A 119 16.86 -10.38 -18.25
N LEU A 120 15.60 -9.97 -18.21
CA LEU A 120 15.12 -8.65 -18.67
C LEU A 120 15.71 -7.48 -17.87
N TYR A 121 15.94 -7.65 -16.57
CA TYR A 121 16.40 -6.58 -15.66
C TYR A 121 17.76 -6.85 -15.04
N ARG A 122 18.44 -7.94 -15.44
CA ARG A 122 19.69 -8.41 -14.84
C ARG A 122 20.84 -7.40 -14.95
N ASN A 123 20.85 -6.60 -16.01
CA ASN A 123 21.90 -5.61 -16.30
C ASN A 123 21.66 -4.26 -15.60
N LEU A 124 20.54 -4.09 -14.90
CA LEU A 124 20.28 -2.87 -14.15
C LEU A 124 21.23 -2.76 -12.95
N GLN A 125 22.27 -1.94 -13.09
CA GLN A 125 23.17 -1.62 -11.98
C GLN A 125 22.42 -0.95 -10.84
N SER A 126 22.62 -1.43 -9.62
CA SER A 126 22.05 -0.83 -8.42
C SER A 126 22.82 0.45 -8.07
N LYS A 127 22.19 1.61 -8.30
CA LYS A 127 22.66 2.90 -7.78
C LYS A 127 21.81 3.20 -6.53
N ARG A 128 22.27 2.88 -5.33
CA ARG A 128 21.55 3.17 -4.09
C ARG A 128 21.38 4.67 -3.91
N GLY A 129 20.25 5.20 -4.35
CA GLY A 129 19.89 6.62 -4.21
C GLY A 129 19.08 6.97 -2.96
N ALA A 130 18.63 5.98 -2.19
CA ALA A 130 17.81 6.21 -1.00
C ALA A 130 18.32 5.45 0.23
N SER A 131 18.37 6.16 1.37
CA SER A 131 18.55 5.55 2.68
C SER A 131 17.20 5.04 3.23
N LEU A 132 17.21 4.06 4.11
CA LEU A 132 16.00 3.57 4.80
C LEU A 132 15.28 4.70 5.55
N ILE A 133 16.04 5.58 6.21
CA ILE A 133 15.52 6.75 6.93
C ILE A 133 14.87 7.74 5.95
N GLY A 134 15.48 7.96 4.79
CA GLY A 134 14.93 8.82 3.74
C GLY A 134 13.62 8.26 3.18
N SER A 135 13.50 6.94 3.00
CA SER A 135 12.26 6.29 2.58
C SER A 135 11.15 6.46 3.61
N LEU A 136 11.44 6.24 4.88
CA LEU A 136 10.49 6.45 5.97
C LEU A 136 9.99 7.89 6.04
N LEU A 137 10.91 8.84 5.99
CA LEU A 137 10.58 10.27 6.06
C LEU A 137 9.73 10.71 4.85
N TYR A 138 10.07 10.22 3.67
CA TYR A 138 9.31 10.49 2.44
C TYR A 138 7.88 9.90 2.52
N THR A 139 7.77 8.67 3.02
CA THR A 139 6.48 8.00 3.24
C THR A 139 5.61 8.76 4.23
N PHE A 140 6.19 9.12 5.39
CA PHE A 140 5.48 9.87 6.42
C PHE A 140 5.02 11.24 5.90
N TRP A 141 5.91 11.98 5.21
CA TRP A 141 5.58 13.28 4.64
C TRP A 141 4.49 13.20 3.56
N SER A 142 4.55 12.18 2.70
CA SER A 142 3.53 11.96 1.66
C SER A 142 2.17 11.59 2.26
N ALA A 143 2.16 10.74 3.28
CA ALA A 143 0.95 10.37 4.02
C ALA A 143 0.35 11.57 4.75
N PHE A 144 1.19 12.41 5.38
CA PHE A 144 0.76 13.64 6.03
C PHE A 144 0.11 14.63 5.06
N ILE A 145 0.73 14.86 3.89
CA ILE A 145 0.14 15.71 2.85
C ILE A 145 -1.21 15.13 2.39
N CYS A 146 -1.30 13.83 2.17
CA CYS A 146 -2.54 13.17 1.78
C CYS A 146 -3.64 13.37 2.84
N LEU A 147 -3.30 13.19 4.11
CA LEU A 147 -4.22 13.41 5.24
C LEU A 147 -4.74 14.86 5.28
N VAL A 148 -3.85 15.84 5.12
CA VAL A 148 -4.21 17.26 5.06
C VAL A 148 -5.14 17.54 3.89
N LEU A 149 -4.86 16.99 2.70
CA LEU A 149 -5.72 17.15 1.51
C LEU A 149 -7.10 16.52 1.75
N VAL A 150 -7.17 15.34 2.35
CA VAL A 150 -8.43 14.69 2.72
C VAL A 150 -9.20 15.57 3.71
N MET A 151 -8.55 16.08 4.76
CA MET A 151 -9.19 16.96 5.75
C MET A 151 -9.73 18.25 5.15
N LEU A 152 -8.95 18.89 4.27
CA LEU A 152 -9.36 20.11 3.58
C LEU A 152 -10.55 19.90 2.63
N THR A 153 -10.69 18.70 2.09
CA THR A 153 -11.78 18.37 1.16
C THR A 153 -13.02 17.82 1.83
N LEU A 154 -12.99 17.49 3.14
CA LEU A 154 -14.16 17.00 3.87
C LEU A 154 -15.45 17.84 3.67
N PRO A 155 -15.41 19.20 3.72
CA PRO A 155 -16.61 20.00 3.49
C PRO A 155 -17.22 19.81 2.09
N VAL A 156 -16.37 19.45 1.11
CA VAL A 156 -16.79 19.27 -0.29
C VAL A 156 -17.41 17.88 -0.54
N TRP A 157 -17.25 16.94 0.39
CA TRP A 157 -17.80 15.57 0.28
C TRP A 157 -19.33 15.51 0.36
N TRP A 158 -19.98 16.60 0.77
CA TRP A 158 -21.44 16.73 0.69
C TRP A 158 -21.95 16.80 -0.76
N ILE A 159 -21.06 17.02 -1.73
CA ILE A 159 -21.38 17.02 -3.16
C ILE A 159 -21.09 15.62 -3.70
N PRO A 160 -22.13 14.77 -4.03
CA PRO A 160 -21.93 13.35 -4.36
C PRO A 160 -20.91 13.07 -5.48
N PRO A 161 -20.84 13.85 -6.60
CA PRO A 161 -19.84 13.61 -7.63
C PRO A 161 -18.41 13.81 -7.12
N LEU A 162 -18.18 14.80 -6.26
CA LEU A 162 -16.85 15.10 -5.73
C LEU A 162 -16.41 14.05 -4.69
N PHE A 163 -17.35 13.56 -3.87
CA PHE A 163 -17.09 12.42 -2.98
C PHE A 163 -16.66 11.17 -3.74
N ALA A 164 -17.24 10.90 -4.91
CA ALA A 164 -16.87 9.74 -5.72
C ALA A 164 -15.47 9.85 -6.36
N ILE A 165 -14.98 11.07 -6.63
CA ILE A 165 -13.74 11.32 -7.39
C ILE A 165 -12.55 11.62 -6.48
N LEU A 166 -12.72 12.50 -5.48
CA LEU A 166 -11.60 13.02 -4.69
C LEU A 166 -10.88 11.96 -3.85
N PRO A 167 -11.56 11.10 -3.06
CA PRO A 167 -10.88 10.10 -2.25
C PRO A 167 -10.07 9.09 -3.08
N PRO A 168 -10.60 8.48 -4.16
CA PRO A 168 -9.82 7.62 -5.05
C PRO A 168 -8.60 8.32 -5.67
N LEU A 169 -8.74 9.60 -6.02
CA LEU A 169 -7.65 10.38 -6.59
C LEU A 169 -6.52 10.62 -5.57
N PHE A 170 -6.84 11.00 -4.34
CA PHE A 170 -5.85 11.20 -3.28
C PHE A 170 -5.17 9.90 -2.88
N TRP A 171 -5.95 8.83 -2.76
CA TRP A 171 -5.42 7.51 -2.47
C TRP A 171 -4.52 7.00 -3.59
N GLY A 172 -4.94 7.21 -4.84
CA GLY A 172 -4.14 6.89 -6.01
C GLY A 172 -2.85 7.70 -6.10
N TRP A 173 -2.91 8.98 -5.78
CA TRP A 173 -1.73 9.84 -5.71
C TRP A 173 -0.74 9.38 -4.61
N LEU A 174 -1.26 9.02 -3.44
CA LEU A 174 -0.43 8.48 -2.37
C LEU A 174 0.21 7.16 -2.79
N THR A 175 -0.56 6.23 -3.35
CA THR A 175 -0.07 4.94 -3.86
C THR A 175 1.01 5.14 -4.93
N MET A 176 0.78 6.05 -5.88
CA MET A 176 1.77 6.43 -6.88
C MET A 176 3.09 6.87 -6.24
N ARG A 177 3.03 7.77 -5.26
CA ARG A 177 4.24 8.30 -4.62
C ARG A 177 5.01 7.23 -3.87
N LEU A 178 4.31 6.43 -3.06
CA LEU A 178 4.93 5.40 -2.23
C LEU A 178 5.53 4.28 -3.08
N MET A 179 4.74 3.71 -4.00
CA MET A 179 5.20 2.62 -4.86
C MET A 179 6.34 3.03 -5.78
N SER A 180 6.28 4.23 -6.36
CA SER A 180 7.36 4.72 -7.23
C SER A 180 8.65 4.93 -6.45
N TYR A 181 8.56 5.47 -5.24
CA TYR A 181 9.73 5.65 -4.39
C TYR A 181 10.35 4.31 -3.99
N ASP A 182 9.55 3.38 -3.48
CA ASP A 182 10.02 2.10 -2.95
C ASP A 182 10.63 1.21 -4.04
N VAL A 183 10.03 1.18 -5.23
CA VAL A 183 10.55 0.42 -6.37
C VAL A 183 11.90 0.95 -6.85
N LEU A 184 12.06 2.27 -6.91
CA LEU A 184 13.28 2.91 -7.42
C LEU A 184 14.36 3.09 -6.36
N ALA A 185 14.04 2.98 -5.07
CA ALA A 185 14.94 3.28 -3.95
C ALA A 185 16.29 2.55 -3.99
N GLY A 186 16.30 1.30 -4.47
CA GLY A 186 17.49 0.47 -4.53
C GLY A 186 18.27 0.53 -5.84
N HIS A 187 17.68 1.09 -6.91
CA HIS A 187 18.22 0.94 -8.27
C HIS A 187 18.43 2.26 -9.00
N ALA A 188 17.69 3.31 -8.66
CA ALA A 188 17.80 4.62 -9.28
C ALA A 188 18.51 5.63 -8.38
N SER A 189 19.24 6.58 -8.97
CA SER A 189 19.71 7.77 -8.29
C SER A 189 18.53 8.70 -7.97
N SER A 190 18.75 9.69 -7.11
CA SER A 190 17.70 10.70 -6.81
C SER A 190 17.25 11.46 -8.05
N GLU A 191 18.21 11.79 -8.93
CA GLU A 191 17.95 12.53 -10.17
C GLU A 191 17.18 11.67 -11.19
N GLU A 192 17.61 10.40 -11.41
CA GLU A 192 16.92 9.44 -12.28
C GLU A 192 15.48 9.23 -11.82
N ARG A 193 15.26 9.07 -10.50
CA ARG A 193 13.93 8.89 -9.92
C ARG A 193 13.03 10.10 -10.14
N ASP A 194 13.54 11.31 -9.86
CA ASP A 194 12.76 12.53 -10.03
C ASP A 194 12.40 12.79 -11.50
N THR A 195 13.31 12.46 -12.41
CA THR A 195 13.09 12.54 -13.85
C THR A 195 12.00 11.58 -14.29
N LEU A 196 12.06 10.32 -13.88
CA LEU A 196 11.05 9.30 -14.22
C LEU A 196 9.67 9.65 -13.66
N ILE A 197 9.60 10.08 -12.41
CA ILE A 197 8.32 10.47 -11.79
C ILE A 197 7.71 11.68 -12.49
N LYS A 198 8.51 12.68 -12.88
CA LYS A 198 8.02 13.85 -13.62
C LYS A 198 7.57 13.46 -15.03
N GLN A 199 8.36 12.67 -15.73
CA GLN A 199 8.09 12.26 -17.12
C GLN A 199 6.82 11.40 -17.22
N TYR A 200 6.61 10.46 -16.31
CA TYR A 200 5.51 9.49 -16.34
C TYR A 200 4.40 9.78 -15.31
N ARG A 201 4.31 11.01 -14.78
CA ARG A 201 3.40 11.38 -13.69
C ARG A 201 1.95 10.95 -13.91
N TRP A 202 1.43 11.10 -15.12
CA TRP A 202 0.04 10.76 -15.44
C TRP A 202 -0.18 9.24 -15.53
N SER A 203 0.74 8.52 -16.15
CA SER A 203 0.69 7.05 -16.20
C SER A 203 0.76 6.44 -14.81
N LEU A 204 1.67 6.93 -13.98
CA LEU A 204 1.83 6.50 -12.59
C LEU A 204 0.60 6.84 -11.74
N LEU A 205 -0.02 8.00 -11.96
CA LEU A 205 -1.24 8.39 -11.27
C LEU A 205 -2.42 7.47 -11.64
N VAL A 206 -2.60 7.17 -12.93
CA VAL A 206 -3.63 6.23 -13.39
C VAL A 206 -3.42 4.85 -12.79
N MET A 207 -2.19 4.35 -12.78
CA MET A 207 -1.83 3.08 -12.12
C MET A 207 -2.15 3.12 -10.62
N GLY A 208 -1.79 4.22 -9.94
CA GLY A 208 -2.07 4.42 -8.52
C GLY A 208 -3.56 4.44 -8.20
N VAL A 209 -4.36 5.15 -8.99
CA VAL A 209 -5.84 5.19 -8.85
C VAL A 209 -6.44 3.81 -9.10
N ALA A 210 -6.01 3.11 -10.14
CA ALA A 210 -6.47 1.75 -10.43
C ALA A 210 -6.15 0.78 -9.28
N CYS A 211 -4.94 0.83 -8.73
CA CYS A 211 -4.56 0.03 -7.56
C CYS A 211 -5.36 0.41 -6.31
N GLY A 212 -5.63 1.70 -6.10
CA GLY A 212 -6.46 2.19 -5.00
C GLY A 212 -7.90 1.68 -5.11
N MET A 213 -8.48 1.69 -6.30
CA MET A 213 -9.81 1.12 -6.57
C MET A 213 -9.85 -0.39 -6.34
N LEU A 214 -8.83 -1.13 -6.79
CA LEU A 214 -8.71 -2.55 -6.49
C LEU A 214 -8.66 -2.81 -4.97
N GLY A 215 -7.98 -1.95 -4.22
CA GLY A 215 -7.94 -2.00 -2.75
C GLY A 215 -9.31 -1.80 -2.08
N ALA A 216 -10.28 -1.17 -2.73
CA ALA A 216 -11.64 -1.02 -2.22
C ALA A 216 -12.48 -2.31 -2.35
N VAL A 217 -12.12 -3.24 -3.23
CA VAL A 217 -12.87 -4.47 -3.49
C VAL A 217 -13.07 -5.34 -2.24
N PRO A 218 -12.03 -5.66 -1.42
CA PRO A 218 -12.21 -6.43 -0.21
C PRO A 218 -13.13 -5.74 0.80
N THR A 219 -13.04 -4.42 0.93
CA THR A 219 -13.89 -3.62 1.82
C THR A 219 -15.36 -3.67 1.40
N PHE A 220 -15.62 -3.54 0.10
CA PHE A 220 -16.97 -3.64 -0.44
C PHE A 220 -17.56 -5.04 -0.21
N PHE A 221 -16.77 -6.09 -0.47
CA PHE A 221 -17.18 -7.48 -0.22
C PHE A 221 -17.50 -7.71 1.25
N TRP A 222 -16.69 -7.17 2.14
CA TRP A 222 -16.90 -7.27 3.59
C TRP A 222 -18.18 -6.53 4.03
N ALA A 223 -18.40 -5.31 3.54
CA ALA A 223 -19.53 -4.46 3.92
C ALA A 223 -20.89 -4.98 3.40
N THR A 224 -20.91 -5.67 2.26
CA THR A 224 -22.14 -6.18 1.63
C THR A 224 -22.48 -7.62 2.02
N SER A 225 -21.58 -8.33 2.67
CA SER A 225 -21.78 -9.74 3.03
C SER A 225 -22.53 -9.89 4.36
N ALA A 226 -23.77 -10.36 4.33
CA ALA A 226 -24.49 -10.76 5.54
C ALA A 226 -23.77 -11.90 6.30
N LEU A 227 -23.00 -12.72 5.59
CA LEU A 227 -22.14 -13.75 6.16
C LEU A 227 -20.99 -13.17 6.98
N ALA A 228 -20.59 -11.91 6.75
CA ALA A 228 -19.55 -11.24 7.52
C ALA A 228 -19.90 -11.17 9.03
N LEU A 229 -21.16 -11.12 9.38
CA LEU A 229 -21.60 -11.13 10.78
C LEU A 229 -21.39 -12.49 11.45
N VAL A 230 -21.71 -13.57 10.75
CA VAL A 230 -21.63 -14.95 11.28
C VAL A 230 -20.20 -15.52 11.18
N LEU A 231 -19.54 -15.26 10.05
CA LEU A 231 -18.21 -15.79 9.73
C LEU A 231 -17.13 -14.70 9.81
N PHE A 232 -17.33 -13.70 10.67
CA PHE A 232 -16.46 -12.53 10.81
C PHE A 232 -14.96 -12.85 10.81
N PRO A 233 -14.45 -13.83 11.59
CA PRO A 233 -13.02 -14.11 11.58
C PRO A 233 -12.51 -14.63 10.24
N ILE A 234 -13.28 -15.50 9.57
CA ILE A 234 -12.91 -16.12 8.29
C ILE A 234 -12.96 -15.07 7.18
N VAL A 235 -14.04 -14.28 7.11
CA VAL A 235 -14.21 -13.22 6.11
C VAL A 235 -13.13 -12.16 6.26
N SER A 236 -12.82 -11.76 7.49
CA SER A 236 -11.75 -10.80 7.76
C SER A 236 -10.37 -11.33 7.37
N PHE A 237 -10.09 -12.60 7.65
CA PHE A 237 -8.86 -13.26 7.23
C PHE A 237 -8.71 -13.25 5.70
N VAL A 238 -9.74 -13.67 4.99
CA VAL A 238 -9.74 -13.70 3.51
C VAL A 238 -9.60 -12.27 2.94
N ALA A 239 -10.33 -11.30 3.48
CA ALA A 239 -10.26 -9.91 3.05
C ALA A 239 -8.84 -9.33 3.23
N LEU A 240 -8.21 -9.55 4.37
CA LEU A 240 -6.83 -9.10 4.63
C LEU A 240 -5.81 -9.79 3.71
N TRP A 241 -6.00 -11.07 3.41
CA TRP A 241 -5.16 -11.76 2.44
C TRP A 241 -5.33 -11.21 1.03
N ILE A 242 -6.56 -10.93 0.60
CA ILE A 242 -6.82 -10.28 -0.70
C ILE A 242 -6.16 -8.89 -0.74
N TYR A 243 -6.19 -8.10 0.34
CA TYR A 243 -5.45 -6.85 0.44
C TYR A 243 -3.96 -7.04 0.20
N SER A 244 -3.36 -8.04 0.85
CA SER A 244 -1.94 -8.36 0.67
C SER A 244 -1.63 -8.76 -0.78
N LEU A 245 -2.52 -9.52 -1.42
CA LEU A 245 -2.39 -9.93 -2.82
C LEU A 245 -2.47 -8.73 -3.78
N ILE A 246 -3.43 -7.82 -3.56
CA ILE A 246 -3.56 -6.58 -4.34
C ILE A 246 -2.31 -5.70 -4.18
N PHE A 247 -1.76 -5.63 -2.97
CA PHE A 247 -0.52 -4.88 -2.72
C PHE A 247 0.68 -5.48 -3.47
N VAL A 248 0.82 -6.80 -3.49
CA VAL A 248 1.85 -7.50 -4.28
C VAL A 248 1.65 -7.23 -5.77
N PHE A 249 0.42 -7.31 -6.26
CA PHE A 249 0.10 -6.98 -7.65
C PHE A 249 0.47 -5.54 -8.00
N ALA A 250 0.09 -4.57 -7.16
CA ALA A 250 0.45 -3.17 -7.33
C ALA A 250 1.98 -2.99 -7.38
N GLY A 251 2.71 -3.58 -6.44
CA GLY A 251 4.17 -3.57 -6.42
C GLY A 251 4.81 -4.15 -7.68
N LEU A 252 4.28 -5.26 -8.20
CA LEU A 252 4.72 -5.88 -9.46
C LEU A 252 4.44 -4.96 -10.66
N TRP A 253 3.26 -4.36 -10.73
CA TRP A 253 2.88 -3.49 -11.84
C TRP A 253 3.77 -2.25 -11.90
N PHE A 254 3.96 -1.56 -10.76
CA PHE A 254 4.87 -0.43 -10.68
C PHE A 254 6.32 -0.84 -10.95
N ALA A 255 6.76 -2.00 -10.46
CA ALA A 255 8.12 -2.47 -10.67
C ALA A 255 8.41 -2.79 -12.14
N HIS A 256 7.52 -3.51 -12.84
CA HIS A 256 7.69 -3.78 -14.28
C HIS A 256 7.74 -2.48 -15.09
N PHE A 257 6.85 -1.53 -14.80
CA PHE A 257 6.80 -0.26 -15.52
C PHE A 257 8.05 0.60 -15.26
N LEU A 258 8.40 0.81 -14.00
CA LEU A 258 9.49 1.72 -13.61
C LEU A 258 10.88 1.16 -13.91
N LEU A 259 11.09 -0.15 -13.79
CA LEU A 259 12.38 -0.76 -14.13
C LEU A 259 12.61 -0.73 -15.65
N GLU A 260 11.58 -0.95 -16.46
CA GLU A 260 11.66 -0.81 -17.92
C GLU A 260 11.93 0.66 -18.29
N ALA A 261 11.24 1.61 -17.67
CA ALA A 261 11.45 3.05 -17.89
C ALA A 261 12.86 3.49 -17.46
N LEU A 262 13.40 2.98 -16.37
CA LEU A 262 14.76 3.26 -15.90
C LEU A 262 15.82 2.70 -16.88
N GLN A 263 15.60 1.52 -17.42
CA GLN A 263 16.48 0.93 -18.41
C GLN A 263 16.52 1.79 -19.68
N ASN A 264 15.35 2.18 -20.20
CA ASN A 264 15.26 3.04 -21.38
C ASN A 264 15.94 4.41 -21.15
N LEU A 265 15.76 5.01 -19.96
CA LEU A 265 16.41 6.28 -19.62
C LEU A 265 17.93 6.17 -19.69
N ARG A 266 18.51 5.09 -19.15
CA ARG A 266 19.95 4.87 -19.14
C ARG A 266 20.52 4.54 -20.53
N GLU A 267 19.76 3.82 -21.35
CA GLU A 267 20.12 3.54 -22.75
C GLU A 267 20.12 4.83 -23.58
N ASP A 268 19.14 5.71 -23.38
CA ASP A 268 19.09 7.01 -24.03
C ASP A 268 20.24 7.93 -23.61
N GLU A 269 20.62 7.93 -22.33
CA GLU A 269 21.77 8.70 -21.83
C GLU A 269 23.09 8.18 -22.42
N LEU A 270 23.26 6.86 -22.47
CA LEU A 270 24.44 6.25 -23.07
C LEU A 270 24.55 6.57 -24.55
N ASN A 271 23.47 6.46 -25.30
CA ASN A 271 23.46 6.79 -26.72
C ASN A 271 23.78 8.27 -26.98
N LYS A 272 23.27 9.19 -26.14
CA LYS A 272 23.61 10.60 -26.23
C LYS A 272 25.10 10.85 -25.96
N SER A 273 25.67 10.20 -24.96
CA SER A 273 27.10 10.36 -24.66
C SER A 273 28.01 9.85 -25.81
N LEU A 274 27.67 8.72 -26.41
CA LEU A 274 28.39 8.16 -27.56
C LEU A 274 28.34 9.10 -28.80
N VAL A 275 27.15 9.67 -29.06
CA VAL A 275 26.99 10.65 -30.18
C VAL A 275 27.80 11.91 -29.96
N VAL A 276 27.90 12.42 -28.72
CA VAL A 276 28.72 13.59 -28.38
C VAL A 276 30.21 13.25 -28.54
N GLU A 277 30.65 12.11 -28.06
CA GLU A 277 32.04 11.68 -28.16
C GLU A 277 32.47 11.49 -29.62
N THR A 278 31.62 10.88 -30.45
CA THR A 278 31.89 10.74 -31.90
C THR A 278 32.02 12.08 -32.59
N ARG A 279 31.17 13.08 -32.25
CA ARG A 279 31.28 14.43 -32.83
C ARG A 279 32.54 15.17 -32.41
N VAL A 280 32.99 14.97 -31.16
CA VAL A 280 34.23 15.61 -30.67
C VAL A 280 35.43 15.04 -31.41
N ILE A 281 35.49 13.75 -31.65
CA ILE A 281 36.56 13.09 -32.40
C ILE A 281 36.57 13.61 -33.83
N ASP A 282 35.41 13.65 -34.51
CA ASP A 282 35.29 14.10 -35.89
C ASP A 282 35.64 15.61 -36.09
N SER A 283 35.42 16.43 -35.05
CA SER A 283 35.76 17.84 -35.04
C SER A 283 37.25 18.11 -34.71
N GLY A 284 37.92 17.21 -34.05
CA GLY A 284 39.34 17.28 -33.67
C GLY A 284 40.30 16.84 -34.77
N GLU A 285 39.82 16.16 -35.81
CA GLU A 285 40.62 15.72 -36.96
C GLU A 285 40.60 16.74 -38.12
N ARG A 286 39.99 17.90 -37.97
CA ARG A 286 40.02 19.01 -38.94
C ARG A 286 40.87 20.16 -38.42
#